data_019e3bec0dc5162115c03e81c8042b55
#
_entry.id   019e3bec0dc5162115c03e81c8042b55
#
_cell.length_a   1.000
_cell.length_b   1.000
_cell.length_c   1.000
_cell.angle_alpha   90.00
_cell.angle_beta   90.00
_cell.angle_gamma   90.00
#
_symmetry.space_group_name_H-M   'P 1'
#
loop_
_entity.id
_entity.type
_entity.pdbx_description
1 polymer ?
#
loop_
_entity_poly.entity_id
_entity_poly.type
_entity_poly.pdbx_seq_one_letter_code
_entity_poly.pdbx_strand_id
1 'polypeptide(L)'
;VAGRLDSLAAASLDSIDLVPLFSDEYLDTVKMKKAKSINDYTMIGVQYGVSLSQMRFNPTKRQGMLILPYNFGITYTRYGKMFGYMPYFGFQTGVLFGQDGYVFKKNKETGDYNESVDGATKAVYSYAEVPLLAHLHIDVWHLKLIVNLGLYAAYRLEVEREGERLDPQYANTFYDYDRRFDYGAKAGAGIGLILDPIEFHIQATYRASLGSLYRPNYYSEYYYRFA
;
A
#
# COMPACT_ATOMS: atom_id res chain seq x y z
N VAL A 1 -35.63 -5.46 -69.37
CA VAL A 1 -35.25 -4.27 -68.58
C VAL A 1 -34.85 -4.68 -67.16
N ALA A 2 -35.41 -5.81 -66.63
CA ALA A 2 -35.06 -6.28 -65.23
C ALA A 2 -33.61 -6.84 -65.11
N GLY A 3 -33.08 -7.52 -66.10
CA GLY A 3 -31.75 -8.16 -66.04
C GLY A 3 -30.54 -7.21 -66.03
N ARG A 4 -30.74 -5.92 -66.30
CA ARG A 4 -29.64 -4.94 -66.37
C ARG A 4 -29.43 -4.22 -65.05
N LEU A 5 -30.41 -4.24 -64.15
CA LEU A 5 -30.34 -3.68 -62.83
C LEU A 5 -29.62 -4.62 -61.84
N ASP A 6 -29.80 -5.93 -62.00
CA ASP A 6 -29.12 -6.92 -61.13
C ASP A 6 -27.63 -7.00 -61.40
N SER A 7 -27.17 -6.77 -62.65
CA SER A 7 -25.75 -6.75 -62.95
C SER A 7 -25.02 -5.49 -62.43
N LEU A 8 -25.71 -4.36 -62.31
CA LEU A 8 -25.17 -3.12 -61.79
C LEU A 8 -25.16 -3.16 -60.23
N ALA A 9 -26.10 -3.82 -59.58
CA ALA A 9 -26.10 -4.00 -58.13
C ALA A 9 -25.01 -4.99 -57.69
N ALA A 10 -24.76 -6.06 -58.46
CA ALA A 10 -23.70 -6.99 -58.18
C ALA A 10 -22.30 -6.37 -58.37
N ALA A 11 -22.12 -5.54 -59.42
CA ALA A 11 -20.85 -4.84 -59.68
C ALA A 11 -20.51 -3.74 -58.64
N SER A 12 -21.51 -3.18 -57.95
CA SER A 12 -21.29 -2.16 -56.93
C SER A 12 -20.95 -2.70 -55.55
N LEU A 13 -21.25 -3.99 -55.29
CA LEU A 13 -20.92 -4.64 -54.04
C LEU A 13 -19.51 -5.28 -54.04
N ASP A 14 -18.98 -5.64 -55.22
CA ASP A 14 -17.62 -6.17 -55.36
C ASP A 14 -16.52 -5.11 -55.31
N SER A 15 -16.86 -3.82 -55.34
CA SER A 15 -15.89 -2.73 -55.32
C SER A 15 -15.72 -2.07 -53.98
N ILE A 16 -16.35 -2.56 -52.90
CA ILE A 16 -16.00 -2.17 -51.54
C ILE A 16 -14.82 -3.03 -51.14
N ASP A 17 -13.59 -2.51 -51.38
CA ASP A 17 -12.38 -3.10 -50.87
C ASP A 17 -12.38 -3.10 -49.32
N LEU A 18 -12.97 -4.11 -48.76
CA LEU A 18 -12.92 -4.42 -47.29
C LEU A 18 -11.54 -4.96 -46.92
N VAL A 19 -10.68 -5.26 -47.93
CA VAL A 19 -9.32 -5.81 -47.78
C VAL A 19 -8.40 -4.96 -46.91
N PRO A 20 -8.38 -3.60 -46.96
CA PRO A 20 -7.48 -2.86 -46.09
C PRO A 20 -7.91 -2.83 -44.63
N LEU A 21 -9.19 -3.11 -44.31
CA LEU A 21 -9.67 -3.16 -42.92
C LEU A 21 -9.26 -4.40 -42.16
N PHE A 22 -8.91 -5.47 -42.87
CA PHE A 22 -8.53 -6.78 -42.33
C PHE A 22 -7.18 -7.26 -42.84
N SER A 23 -6.37 -6.40 -43.43
CA SER A 23 -5.00 -6.76 -43.84
C SER A 23 -4.16 -7.07 -42.61
N ASP A 24 -3.32 -8.09 -42.71
CA ASP A 24 -2.38 -8.45 -41.63
C ASP A 24 -1.49 -7.27 -41.23
N GLU A 25 -1.16 -6.37 -42.19
CA GLU A 25 -0.40 -5.17 -41.99
C GLU A 25 -1.14 -4.14 -41.11
N TYR A 26 -2.48 -4.01 -41.29
CA TYR A 26 -3.29 -3.16 -40.41
C TYR A 26 -3.40 -3.75 -39.00
N LEU A 27 -3.61 -5.05 -38.89
CA LEU A 27 -3.64 -5.75 -37.59
C LEU A 27 -2.31 -5.66 -36.88
N ASP A 28 -1.20 -5.77 -37.59
CA ASP A 28 0.14 -5.60 -37.03
C ASP A 28 0.41 -4.16 -36.58
N THR A 29 -0.02 -3.18 -37.35
CA THR A 29 0.07 -1.77 -36.98
C THR A 29 -0.77 -1.44 -35.74
N VAL A 30 -1.97 -2.02 -35.64
CA VAL A 30 -2.84 -1.87 -34.44
C VAL A 30 -2.24 -2.58 -33.25
N LYS A 31 -1.66 -3.77 -33.45
CA LYS A 31 -0.93 -4.51 -32.41
C LYS A 31 0.29 -3.73 -31.94
N MET A 32 1.09 -3.16 -32.85
CA MET A 32 2.24 -2.33 -32.52
C MET A 32 1.84 -1.05 -31.76
N LYS A 33 0.78 -0.35 -32.20
CA LYS A 33 0.25 0.81 -31.46
C LYS A 33 -0.25 0.43 -30.06
N LYS A 34 -0.93 -0.71 -29.90
CA LYS A 34 -1.32 -1.23 -28.60
C LYS A 34 -0.11 -1.65 -27.75
N ALA A 35 0.88 -2.28 -28.35
CA ALA A 35 2.10 -2.68 -27.64
C ALA A 35 2.88 -1.47 -27.10
N LYS A 36 2.87 -0.35 -27.82
CA LYS A 36 3.57 0.88 -27.41
C LYS A 36 2.87 1.64 -26.28
N SER A 37 1.62 1.33 -25.96
CA SER A 37 0.82 1.97 -24.89
C SER A 37 0.80 1.19 -23.58
N ILE A 38 1.57 0.12 -23.45
CA ILE A 38 1.55 -0.73 -22.27
C ILE A 38 2.83 -0.47 -21.48
N ASN A 39 2.66 0.05 -20.30
CA ASN A 39 3.72 0.18 -19.34
C ASN A 39 4.10 -1.22 -18.81
N ASP A 40 5.00 -1.90 -19.52
CA ASP A 40 5.58 -3.18 -19.10
C ASP A 40 7.04 -2.95 -18.71
N TYR A 41 7.25 -2.51 -17.49
CA TYR A 41 8.58 -2.25 -16.95
C TYR A 41 8.64 -2.58 -15.46
N THR A 42 9.84 -2.69 -14.97
CA THR A 42 10.14 -2.95 -13.55
C THR A 42 10.83 -1.73 -12.97
N MET A 43 10.42 -1.35 -11.78
CA MET A 43 11.01 -0.25 -11.04
C MET A 43 11.48 -0.71 -9.68
N ILE A 44 12.69 -0.30 -9.31
CA ILE A 44 13.22 -0.42 -7.95
C ILE A 44 13.26 0.99 -7.38
N GLY A 45 12.67 1.16 -6.22
CA GLY A 45 12.60 2.45 -5.54
C GLY A 45 13.10 2.38 -4.12
N VAL A 46 13.53 3.52 -3.61
CA VAL A 46 13.74 3.76 -2.20
C VAL A 46 12.64 4.68 -1.70
N GLN A 47 12.13 4.40 -0.51
CA GLN A 47 11.13 5.26 0.11
C GLN A 47 11.58 5.72 1.48
N TYR A 48 11.16 6.91 1.84
CA TYR A 48 11.27 7.47 3.17
C TYR A 48 9.97 8.17 3.52
N GLY A 49 9.56 8.10 4.78
CA GLY A 49 8.31 8.71 5.21
C GLY A 49 8.22 8.90 6.71
N VAL A 50 7.14 9.55 7.12
CA VAL A 50 6.77 9.78 8.51
C VAL A 50 5.46 9.06 8.80
N SER A 51 5.39 8.32 9.90
CA SER A 51 4.17 7.66 10.36
C SER A 51 3.47 8.46 11.44
N LEU A 52 2.15 8.48 11.36
CA LEU A 52 1.27 8.92 12.44
C LEU A 52 0.61 7.65 13.01
N SER A 53 0.96 7.30 14.26
CA SER A 53 0.52 6.07 14.87
C SER A 53 -0.46 6.30 16.01
N GLN A 54 -1.50 5.46 16.03
CA GLN A 54 -2.46 5.32 17.13
C GLN A 54 -2.82 3.85 17.30
N MET A 55 -3.12 3.46 18.53
CA MET A 55 -3.53 2.11 18.87
C MET A 55 -5.00 2.10 19.28
N ARG A 56 -5.74 1.09 18.86
CA ARG A 56 -7.12 0.90 19.33
C ARG A 56 -7.14 0.07 20.59
N PHE A 57 -7.59 0.66 21.69
CA PHE A 57 -7.78 -0.01 22.96
C PHE A 57 -9.27 -0.35 23.16
N ASN A 58 -9.52 -1.48 23.82
CA ASN A 58 -10.84 -1.83 24.31
C ASN A 58 -10.71 -2.16 25.82
N PRO A 59 -11.28 -1.35 26.73
CA PRO A 59 -12.04 -0.12 26.50
C PRO A 59 -11.20 1.01 25.88
N THR A 60 -11.90 1.97 25.25
CA THR A 60 -11.26 3.10 24.58
C THR A 60 -10.47 3.95 25.57
N LYS A 61 -9.21 4.23 25.22
CA LYS A 61 -8.27 5.01 26.03
C LYS A 61 -7.92 6.34 25.36
N ARG A 62 -7.66 7.36 26.16
CA ARG A 62 -7.24 8.67 25.63
C ARG A 62 -5.80 8.67 25.20
N GLN A 63 -5.57 8.86 23.92
CA GLN A 63 -4.24 8.85 23.32
C GLN A 63 -3.91 10.17 22.62
N GLY A 64 -2.61 10.45 22.54
CA GLY A 64 -2.06 11.41 21.59
C GLY A 64 -1.80 10.75 20.24
N MET A 65 -1.60 11.57 19.23
CA MET A 65 -1.04 11.13 17.96
C MET A 65 0.47 11.06 18.12
N LEU A 66 1.05 9.91 17.85
CA LEU A 66 2.49 9.70 17.92
C LEU A 66 3.08 9.87 16.52
N ILE A 67 4.03 10.79 16.38
CA ILE A 67 4.73 11.07 15.13
C ILE A 67 6.06 10.32 15.16
N LEU A 68 6.28 9.45 14.19
CA LEU A 68 7.44 8.58 14.09
C LEU A 68 8.15 8.83 12.75
N PRO A 69 9.39 9.36 12.76
CA PRO A 69 10.08 9.77 11.54
C PRO A 69 10.82 8.63 10.82
N TYR A 70 10.99 7.48 11.47
CA TYR A 70 11.82 6.40 10.94
C TYR A 70 11.02 5.38 10.14
N ASN A 71 10.59 5.77 8.94
CA ASN A 71 10.02 4.85 7.96
C ASN A 71 10.83 4.92 6.68
N PHE A 72 11.55 3.87 6.35
CA PHE A 72 12.36 3.78 5.16
C PHE A 72 12.37 2.36 4.61
N GLY A 73 12.69 2.22 3.35
CA GLY A 73 12.81 0.89 2.76
C GLY A 73 13.03 0.91 1.27
N ILE A 74 13.09 -0.31 0.73
CA ILE A 74 13.27 -0.56 -0.69
C ILE A 74 12.00 -1.20 -1.23
N THR A 75 11.52 -0.71 -2.36
CA THR A 75 10.35 -1.22 -3.03
C THR A 75 10.72 -1.76 -4.41
N TYR A 76 10.03 -2.81 -4.80
CA TYR A 76 10.08 -3.41 -6.11
C TYR A 76 8.69 -3.35 -6.71
N THR A 77 8.53 -2.69 -7.85
CA THR A 77 7.25 -2.56 -8.54
C THR A 77 7.39 -3.14 -9.94
N ARG A 78 6.54 -4.09 -10.27
CA ARG A 78 6.41 -4.64 -11.62
C ARG A 78 5.12 -4.11 -12.23
N TYR A 79 5.25 -3.31 -13.27
CA TYR A 79 4.14 -2.87 -14.10
C TYR A 79 3.93 -3.87 -15.24
N GLY A 80 2.68 -4.10 -15.60
CA GLY A 80 2.34 -5.01 -16.68
C GLY A 80 0.84 -5.14 -16.85
N LYS A 81 0.43 -5.98 -17.79
CA LYS A 81 -0.97 -6.32 -17.96
C LYS A 81 -1.40 -7.36 -16.93
N MET A 82 -2.32 -7.02 -16.07
CA MET A 82 -3.02 -8.02 -15.29
C MET A 82 -4.08 -8.71 -16.15
N PHE A 83 -4.04 -10.04 -16.17
CA PHE A 83 -4.97 -10.88 -16.97
C PHE A 83 -5.08 -10.51 -18.46
N GLY A 84 -4.09 -9.80 -19.01
CA GLY A 84 -4.11 -9.36 -20.41
C GLY A 84 -5.01 -8.16 -20.72
N TYR A 85 -5.77 -7.66 -19.74
CA TYR A 85 -6.79 -6.62 -19.95
C TYR A 85 -6.53 -5.29 -19.26
N MET A 86 -5.85 -5.28 -18.11
CA MET A 86 -5.64 -4.08 -17.30
C MET A 86 -4.24 -3.49 -17.53
N PRO A 87 -4.09 -2.47 -18.39
CA PRO A 87 -2.79 -1.89 -18.71
C PRO A 87 -2.23 -0.98 -17.62
N TYR A 88 -3.05 -0.58 -16.65
CA TYR A 88 -2.70 0.36 -15.57
C TYR A 88 -2.52 -0.34 -14.23
N PHE A 89 -2.10 -1.58 -14.27
CA PHE A 89 -1.89 -2.41 -13.10
C PHE A 89 -0.41 -2.67 -12.87
N GLY A 90 -0.02 -2.65 -11.62
CA GLY A 90 1.30 -3.10 -11.17
C GLY A 90 1.16 -3.92 -9.89
N PHE A 91 2.20 -4.67 -9.59
CA PHE A 91 2.37 -5.35 -8.33
C PHE A 91 3.58 -4.75 -7.62
N GLN A 92 3.39 -4.32 -6.37
CA GLN A 92 4.45 -3.75 -5.57
C GLN A 92 4.71 -4.61 -4.33
N THR A 93 5.98 -4.87 -4.09
CA THR A 93 6.48 -5.52 -2.88
C THR A 93 7.76 -4.83 -2.43
N GLY A 94 8.36 -5.28 -1.34
CA GLY A 94 9.62 -4.72 -0.86
C GLY A 94 9.94 -5.12 0.56
N VAL A 95 10.93 -4.46 1.14
CA VAL A 95 11.27 -4.56 2.56
C VAL A 95 11.29 -3.15 3.13
N LEU A 96 10.42 -2.91 4.09
CA LEU A 96 10.25 -1.63 4.75
C LEU A 96 10.58 -1.76 6.23
N PHE A 97 11.29 -0.79 6.76
CA PHE A 97 11.51 -0.63 8.18
C PHE A 97 10.70 0.56 8.65
N GLY A 98 9.98 0.39 9.73
CA GLY A 98 9.12 1.43 10.26
C GLY A 98 8.92 1.32 11.75
N GLN A 99 8.20 2.29 12.27
CA GLN A 99 7.84 2.35 13.68
C GLN A 99 6.33 2.54 13.84
N ASP A 100 5.79 1.85 14.85
CA ASP A 100 4.42 1.99 15.35
C ASP A 100 4.46 2.28 16.84
N GLY A 101 3.37 2.82 17.38
CA GLY A 101 3.34 3.03 18.81
C GLY A 101 2.08 3.76 19.28
N TYR A 102 2.09 4.03 20.57
CA TYR A 102 1.06 4.81 21.22
C TYR A 102 1.67 5.74 22.29
N VAL A 103 0.96 6.79 22.59
CA VAL A 103 1.24 7.67 23.72
C VAL A 103 -0.08 8.06 24.39
N PHE A 104 -0.16 7.83 25.70
CA PHE A 104 -1.33 8.24 26.48
C PHE A 104 -1.27 9.72 26.83
N LYS A 105 -2.43 10.35 26.92
CA LYS A 105 -2.57 11.75 27.38
C LYS A 105 -2.69 11.78 28.89
N LYS A 106 -2.02 12.74 29.53
CA LYS A 106 -2.23 13.05 30.94
C LYS A 106 -3.69 13.51 31.17
N ASN A 107 -4.26 13.08 32.29
CA ASN A 107 -5.49 13.64 32.77
C ASN A 107 -5.22 15.10 33.18
N LYS A 108 -6.04 16.03 32.69
CA LYS A 108 -5.87 17.48 32.98
C LYS A 108 -6.16 17.83 34.44
N GLU A 109 -7.00 17.04 35.11
CA GLU A 109 -7.47 17.32 36.48
C GLU A 109 -6.51 16.73 37.53
N THR A 110 -6.02 15.49 37.31
CA THR A 110 -5.16 14.81 38.28
C THR A 110 -3.67 14.91 37.95
N GLY A 111 -3.32 15.25 36.70
CA GLY A 111 -1.96 15.27 36.21
C GLY A 111 -1.37 13.86 35.95
N ASP A 112 -2.11 12.80 36.26
CA ASP A 112 -1.66 11.41 36.16
C ASP A 112 -2.03 10.77 34.80
N TYR A 113 -1.27 9.74 34.42
CA TYR A 113 -1.60 8.86 33.30
C TYR A 113 -2.47 7.69 33.78
N ASN A 114 -3.76 7.94 34.03
CA ASN A 114 -4.70 6.89 34.49
C ASN A 114 -4.92 5.76 33.48
N GLU A 115 -4.37 5.89 32.29
CA GLU A 115 -4.64 5.02 31.14
C GLU A 115 -3.43 4.19 30.75
N SER A 116 -2.33 4.26 31.52
CA SER A 116 -1.13 3.48 31.23
C SER A 116 -1.41 1.97 31.33
N VAL A 117 -0.77 1.22 30.43
CA VAL A 117 -0.80 -0.24 30.42
C VAL A 117 0.56 -0.73 30.91
N ASP A 118 0.55 -1.66 31.85
CA ASP A 118 1.79 -2.19 32.44
C ASP A 118 2.77 -1.12 32.94
N GLY A 119 2.25 0.02 33.37
CA GLY A 119 3.06 1.16 33.80
C GLY A 119 3.64 2.00 32.65
N ALA A 120 3.51 1.57 31.43
CA ALA A 120 3.99 2.31 30.25
C ALA A 120 3.01 3.38 29.82
N THR A 121 3.49 4.62 29.68
CA THR A 121 2.71 5.78 29.18
C THR A 121 2.92 6.00 27.69
N LYS A 122 4.02 5.51 27.14
CA LYS A 122 4.39 5.55 25.74
C LYS A 122 5.09 4.24 25.38
N ALA A 123 4.78 3.73 24.20
CA ALA A 123 5.54 2.61 23.62
C ALA A 123 5.73 2.84 22.14
N VAL A 124 6.92 2.52 21.66
CA VAL A 124 7.33 2.55 20.26
C VAL A 124 7.84 1.16 19.89
N TYR A 125 7.34 0.62 18.80
CA TYR A 125 7.74 -0.67 18.26
C TYR A 125 8.39 -0.46 16.90
N SER A 126 9.65 -0.86 16.75
CA SER A 126 10.32 -0.91 15.45
C SER A 126 10.01 -2.23 14.76
N TYR A 127 9.68 -2.20 13.48
CA TYR A 127 9.32 -3.41 12.73
C TYR A 127 9.98 -3.44 11.36
N ALA A 128 10.12 -4.66 10.82
CA ALA A 128 10.36 -4.90 9.41
C ALA A 128 9.06 -5.42 8.76
N GLU A 129 8.72 -4.91 7.60
CA GLU A 129 7.48 -5.19 6.89
C GLU A 129 7.75 -5.61 5.45
N VAL A 130 7.00 -6.59 4.98
CA VAL A 130 6.91 -6.98 3.57
C VAL A 130 5.48 -6.69 3.08
N PRO A 131 5.28 -5.65 2.29
CA PRO A 131 4.00 -5.36 1.68
C PRO A 131 3.79 -6.18 0.41
N LEU A 132 2.53 -6.51 0.12
CA LEU A 132 2.06 -7.13 -1.12
C LEU A 132 0.90 -6.28 -1.63
N LEU A 133 1.19 -5.34 -2.53
CA LEU A 133 0.25 -4.32 -2.95
C LEU A 133 -0.08 -4.45 -4.43
N ALA A 134 -1.35 -4.39 -4.75
CA ALA A 134 -1.82 -4.02 -6.07
C ALA A 134 -1.56 -2.52 -6.26
N HIS A 135 -0.84 -2.18 -7.30
CA HIS A 135 -0.44 -0.82 -7.63
C HIS A 135 -1.17 -0.39 -8.89
N LEU A 136 -2.25 0.34 -8.71
CA LEU A 136 -3.03 0.91 -9.81
C LEU A 136 -2.48 2.29 -10.13
N HIS A 137 -2.27 2.58 -11.41
CA HIS A 137 -1.78 3.88 -11.83
C HIS A 137 -2.46 4.36 -13.11
N ILE A 138 -2.56 5.67 -13.24
CA ILE A 138 -3.01 6.34 -14.46
C ILE A 138 -1.96 7.41 -14.79
N ASP A 139 -1.37 7.30 -15.97
CA ASP A 139 -0.35 8.24 -16.43
C ASP A 139 -1.00 9.33 -17.28
N VAL A 140 -0.84 10.57 -16.87
CA VAL A 140 -1.33 11.75 -17.56
C VAL A 140 -0.14 12.68 -17.81
N TRP A 141 0.36 12.67 -19.02
CA TRP A 141 1.54 13.43 -19.44
C TRP A 141 2.78 13.04 -18.61
N HIS A 142 3.30 13.91 -17.74
CA HIS A 142 4.41 13.64 -16.83
C HIS A 142 3.97 13.29 -15.40
N LEU A 143 2.66 13.20 -15.17
CA LEU A 143 2.09 12.89 -13.87
C LEU A 143 1.53 11.48 -13.86
N LYS A 144 1.76 10.78 -12.76
CA LYS A 144 1.22 9.46 -12.47
C LYS A 144 0.31 9.57 -11.25
N LEU A 145 -0.96 9.23 -11.41
CA LEU A 145 -1.87 9.06 -10.28
C LEU A 145 -1.77 7.61 -9.81
N ILE A 146 -1.60 7.42 -8.51
CA ILE A 146 -1.29 6.12 -7.91
C ILE A 146 -2.32 5.79 -6.86
N VAL A 147 -2.82 4.55 -6.88
CA VAL A 147 -3.63 3.96 -5.81
C VAL A 147 -3.06 2.59 -5.48
N ASN A 148 -2.73 2.38 -4.23
CA ASN A 148 -2.20 1.14 -3.72
C ASN A 148 -3.22 0.47 -2.79
N LEU A 149 -3.42 -0.83 -2.95
CA LEU A 149 -4.27 -1.63 -2.07
C LEU A 149 -3.68 -3.02 -1.92
N GLY A 150 -3.62 -3.52 -0.69
CA GLY A 150 -3.13 -4.87 -0.47
C GLY A 150 -2.98 -5.25 0.99
N LEU A 151 -2.14 -6.21 1.21
CA LEU A 151 -1.84 -6.79 2.51
C LEU A 151 -0.38 -6.53 2.88
N TYR A 152 -0.08 -6.68 4.14
CA TYR A 152 1.29 -6.70 4.62
C TYR A 152 1.49 -7.76 5.71
N ALA A 153 2.71 -8.21 5.83
CA ALA A 153 3.21 -8.98 6.96
C ALA A 153 4.40 -8.23 7.56
N ALA A 154 4.43 -8.13 8.88
CA ALA A 154 5.47 -7.42 9.60
C ALA A 154 5.96 -8.21 10.80
N TYR A 155 7.20 -7.97 11.18
CA TYR A 155 7.80 -8.56 12.38
C TYR A 155 8.40 -7.45 13.24
N ARG A 156 7.97 -7.38 14.51
CA ARG A 156 8.48 -6.40 15.49
C ARG A 156 9.86 -6.82 15.95
N LEU A 157 10.83 -5.95 15.72
CA LEU A 157 12.24 -6.18 16.02
C LEU A 157 12.60 -5.71 17.43
N GLU A 158 12.17 -4.50 17.75
CA GLU A 158 12.51 -3.80 18.98
C GLU A 158 11.29 -3.13 19.59
N VAL A 159 11.33 -2.89 20.88
CA VAL A 159 10.34 -2.15 21.63
C VAL A 159 11.04 -1.19 22.59
N GLU A 160 10.58 0.04 22.61
CA GLU A 160 10.98 1.06 23.57
C GLU A 160 9.73 1.51 24.32
N ARG A 161 9.74 1.37 25.66
CA ARG A 161 8.64 1.78 26.53
C ARG A 161 9.14 2.84 27.50
N GLU A 162 8.31 3.85 27.72
CA GLU A 162 8.52 4.92 28.67
C GLU A 162 7.36 4.96 29.67
N GLY A 163 7.63 5.13 30.97
CA GLY A 163 6.61 5.25 31.98
C GLY A 163 7.19 5.38 33.38
N GLU A 164 6.56 6.19 34.23
CA GLU A 164 7.02 6.41 35.61
C GLU A 164 6.90 5.16 36.51
N ARG A 165 5.96 4.27 36.19
CA ARG A 165 5.68 3.03 36.93
C ARG A 165 6.14 1.78 36.21
N LEU A 166 6.87 1.96 35.11
CA LEU A 166 7.39 0.85 34.31
C LEU A 166 8.61 0.27 35.02
N ASP A 167 8.66 -1.05 35.14
CA ASP A 167 9.86 -1.77 35.58
C ASP A 167 10.96 -1.57 34.51
N PRO A 168 12.14 -1.04 34.88
CA PRO A 168 13.25 -0.79 33.95
C PRO A 168 13.66 -1.99 33.11
N GLN A 169 13.45 -3.20 33.63
CA GLN A 169 13.74 -4.46 32.93
C GLN A 169 12.95 -4.58 31.62
N TYR A 170 11.72 -4.06 31.58
CA TYR A 170 10.82 -4.17 30.45
C TYR A 170 10.79 -2.94 29.54
N ALA A 171 11.65 -1.96 29.79
CA ALA A 171 11.72 -0.78 28.96
C ALA A 171 12.07 -1.09 27.50
N ASN A 172 13.00 -2.02 27.28
CA ASN A 172 13.50 -2.41 25.95
C ASN A 172 13.34 -3.91 25.67
N THR A 173 12.54 -4.61 26.45
CA THR A 173 12.37 -6.07 26.33
C THR A 173 10.91 -6.41 26.05
N PHE A 174 10.68 -7.32 25.12
CA PHE A 174 9.33 -7.84 24.88
C PHE A 174 8.89 -8.70 26.07
N TYR A 175 7.63 -8.58 26.42
CA TYR A 175 7.00 -9.51 27.35
C TYR A 175 6.77 -10.88 26.69
N ASP A 176 6.67 -11.94 27.48
CA ASP A 176 6.41 -13.30 26.98
C ASP A 176 5.08 -13.42 26.22
N TYR A 177 4.13 -12.56 26.53
CA TYR A 177 2.82 -12.50 25.90
C TYR A 177 2.75 -11.54 24.69
N ASP A 178 3.80 -10.80 24.38
CA ASP A 178 3.86 -9.94 23.21
C ASP A 178 3.88 -10.78 21.93
N ARG A 179 3.12 -10.34 20.94
CA ARG A 179 3.19 -10.89 19.58
C ARG A 179 4.14 -10.05 18.74
N ARG A 180 5.17 -10.69 18.25
CA ARG A 180 6.11 -10.02 17.33
C ARG A 180 5.62 -9.99 15.90
N PHE A 181 4.83 -11.00 15.51
CA PHE A 181 4.27 -11.06 14.16
C PHE A 181 2.99 -10.24 14.06
N ASP A 182 2.94 -9.37 13.07
CA ASP A 182 1.81 -8.54 12.72
C ASP A 182 1.45 -8.70 11.25
N TYR A 183 0.17 -8.56 10.93
CA TYR A 183 -0.33 -8.61 9.56
C TYR A 183 -1.58 -7.75 9.44
N GLY A 184 -1.86 -7.30 8.24
CA GLY A 184 -3.02 -6.45 8.04
C GLY A 184 -3.21 -6.00 6.60
N ALA A 185 -4.04 -4.99 6.45
CA ALA A 185 -4.34 -4.36 5.19
C ALA A 185 -3.63 -3.00 5.09
N LYS A 186 -3.29 -2.63 3.86
CA LYS A 186 -2.63 -1.38 3.52
C LYS A 186 -3.31 -0.77 2.31
N ALA A 187 -3.67 0.50 2.40
CA ALA A 187 -4.25 1.25 1.31
C ALA A 187 -3.56 2.61 1.21
N GLY A 188 -3.32 3.09 0.00
CA GLY A 188 -2.66 4.35 -0.21
C GLY A 188 -3.06 5.02 -1.51
N ALA A 189 -2.87 6.32 -1.57
CA ALA A 189 -3.02 7.10 -2.77
C ALA A 189 -1.88 8.11 -2.87
N GLY A 190 -1.49 8.46 -4.10
CA GLY A 190 -0.40 9.38 -4.32
C GLY A 190 -0.33 9.90 -5.72
N ILE A 191 0.66 10.74 -5.91
CA ILE A 191 1.03 11.30 -7.20
C ILE A 191 2.51 11.02 -7.47
N GLY A 192 2.84 10.75 -8.71
CA GLY A 192 4.20 10.58 -9.20
C GLY A 192 4.53 11.61 -10.27
N LEU A 193 5.78 12.02 -10.31
CA LEU A 193 6.36 12.79 -11.40
C LEU A 193 7.29 11.88 -12.20
N ILE A 194 6.99 11.73 -13.47
CA ILE A 194 7.74 10.88 -14.41
C ILE A 194 8.81 11.73 -15.08
N LEU A 195 10.08 11.44 -14.75
CA LEU A 195 11.27 12.06 -15.34
C LEU A 195 12.18 10.95 -15.87
N ASP A 196 11.79 10.32 -16.96
CA ASP A 196 12.49 9.15 -17.53
C ASP A 196 14.03 9.29 -17.50
N PRO A 197 14.77 8.34 -16.84
CA PRO A 197 14.33 7.06 -16.30
C PRO A 197 13.91 7.07 -14.81
N ILE A 198 13.76 8.21 -14.17
CA ILE A 198 13.50 8.35 -12.72
C ILE A 198 12.06 8.78 -12.50
N GLU A 199 11.45 8.26 -11.46
CA GLU A 199 10.13 8.68 -10.99
C GLU A 199 10.19 9.12 -9.52
N PHE A 200 9.53 10.22 -9.21
CA PHE A 200 9.36 10.71 -7.84
C PHE A 200 7.91 10.54 -7.41
N HIS A 201 7.67 9.82 -6.32
CA HIS A 201 6.33 9.55 -5.80
C HIS A 201 6.13 10.20 -4.44
N ILE A 202 4.98 10.86 -4.26
CA ILE A 202 4.49 11.32 -2.96
C ILE A 202 3.19 10.58 -2.70
N GLN A 203 3.14 9.84 -1.60
CA GLN A 203 2.01 8.97 -1.28
C GLN A 203 1.59 9.13 0.19
N ALA A 204 0.29 9.11 0.43
CA ALA A 204 -0.29 8.92 1.74
C ALA A 204 -0.78 7.47 1.85
N THR A 205 -0.38 6.77 2.91
CA THR A 205 -0.71 5.36 3.10
C THR A 205 -1.35 5.15 4.46
N TYR A 206 -2.47 4.47 4.48
CA TYR A 206 -3.13 3.98 5.68
C TYR A 206 -2.82 2.50 5.89
N ARG A 207 -2.39 2.15 7.10
CA ARG A 207 -2.06 0.79 7.51
C ARG A 207 -2.99 0.36 8.63
N ALA A 208 -3.72 -0.73 8.45
CA ALA A 208 -4.63 -1.31 9.43
C ALA A 208 -4.14 -2.69 9.84
N SER A 209 -3.70 -2.82 11.09
CA SER A 209 -3.35 -4.12 11.67
C SER A 209 -4.62 -4.94 11.97
N LEU A 210 -4.62 -6.19 11.54
CA LEU A 210 -5.62 -7.20 11.87
C LEU A 210 -5.16 -8.10 13.01
N GLY A 211 -3.87 -8.06 13.34
CA GLY A 211 -3.28 -8.76 14.47
C GLY A 211 -3.57 -8.08 15.80
N SER A 212 -3.52 -8.84 16.88
CA SER A 212 -3.50 -8.30 18.24
C SER A 212 -2.06 -8.14 18.72
N LEU A 213 -1.78 -7.13 19.56
CA LEU A 213 -0.45 -6.93 20.12
C LEU A 213 -0.05 -8.07 21.06
N TYR A 214 -1.03 -8.60 21.83
CA TYR A 214 -0.83 -9.64 22.81
C TYR A 214 -1.36 -10.99 22.36
N ARG A 215 -0.85 -12.06 22.95
CA ARG A 215 -1.33 -13.43 22.69
C ARG A 215 -2.78 -13.62 23.16
N PRO A 216 -3.58 -14.47 22.50
CA PRO A 216 -5.02 -14.63 22.81
C PRO A 216 -5.29 -15.12 24.23
N ASN A 217 -4.36 -15.87 24.82
CA ASN A 217 -4.50 -16.46 26.17
C ASN A 217 -3.99 -15.55 27.29
N TYR A 218 -3.57 -14.35 26.96
CA TYR A 218 -3.22 -13.37 27.97
C TYR A 218 -4.50 -12.82 28.60
N TYR A 219 -4.66 -13.03 29.91
CA TYR A 219 -5.77 -12.55 30.72
C TYR A 219 -5.65 -11.03 30.94
N SER A 220 -5.74 -10.25 29.88
CA SER A 220 -5.99 -8.84 30.02
C SER A 220 -7.42 -8.59 29.54
N GLU A 221 -8.16 -7.82 30.30
CA GLU A 221 -9.47 -7.31 29.90
C GLU A 221 -9.41 -6.46 28.64
N TYR A 222 -8.21 -6.35 28.02
CA TYR A 222 -7.89 -5.39 26.98
C TYR A 222 -7.32 -6.10 25.74
N TYR A 223 -8.07 -6.03 24.64
CA TYR A 223 -7.56 -6.39 23.33
C TYR A 223 -6.98 -5.14 22.67
N TYR A 224 -5.74 -5.23 22.24
CA TYR A 224 -5.05 -4.12 21.59
C TYR A 224 -4.80 -4.42 20.12
N ARG A 225 -5.18 -3.48 19.26
CA ARG A 225 -4.89 -3.53 17.83
C ARG A 225 -4.30 -2.18 17.40
N PHE A 226 -3.25 -2.23 16.60
CA PHE A 226 -2.78 -1.05 15.89
C PHE A 226 -3.71 -0.75 14.72
N ALA A 227 -3.97 0.51 14.47
CA ALA A 227 -4.78 0.98 13.36
C ALA A 227 -4.02 2.01 12.51
#